data_73b3e19445757de5e5b0e9b7e580ceec
#
_entry.id   73b3e19445757de5e5b0e9b7e580ceec
#
_cell.length_a   1.000
_cell.length_b   1.000
_cell.length_c   1.000
_cell.angle_alpha   90.00
_cell.angle_beta   90.00
_cell.angle_gamma   90.00
#
_symmetry.space_group_name_H-M   'P 1'
#
loop_
_entity.id
_entity.type
_entity.pdbx_description
1 polymer ?
#
loop_
_entity_poly.entity_id
_entity_poly.type
_entity_poly.pdbx_seq_one_letter_code
_entity_poly.pdbx_strand_id
1 'polypeptide(L)'
;DHKYDPIPAADYYSLYGVFRSSREPSVEEVKSLKAMAIFEDAKPFDPYVFLRGQQGNRGPNVPRQFLEVIAGKDRKPFANASGRLELAQAIASPTNPLTARVLVNRVWMHHFGTPLVKTPSDFGLRADPPTHPELLDWLAVEFVAHGWSLKWLHREILLSATWQQAAGNTPSDPENRLLSHQNRQRLDWEALRDSLLAAAGKLDRSLGGPAVDILKTPFSGRRTIYGFIDRQNLPLTFRNFDFASPDTHAPARFVTSVPQQTLFLRNSPFVVEMSRSLAQQQASPTPSVADLFRRIYGRDPTAGETQLVDRFLADASADATAATPSLWQFGYGEYDETAKILKSFTLLPHWTGSQWQGGPVLPDPKIGWVLWNAQGGHPGDHAHAAVLRWTAPRDVTVVITGTLKHGRSEGDGVLAAVISPRDGEKGRWIAFNQSVETFVPAIPLKQGESIDFVVTSRGSVTHDSFQWAPKLTAVERGTTFTWDLARDFPKSSDGRMATAPLTAWEQLSQTLLLSNEFQFVD
;
A
#
# COMPACT_ATOMS: atom_id res chain seq x y z
N ASP A 1 -26.57 -36.16 8.90
CA ASP A 1 -26.22 -36.39 7.48
C ASP A 1 -25.98 -35.07 6.80
N HIS A 2 -25.03 -35.04 5.87
CA HIS A 2 -24.82 -33.86 5.05
C HIS A 2 -26.03 -33.60 4.16
N LYS A 3 -26.41 -32.33 3.93
CA LYS A 3 -27.65 -32.01 3.25
C LYS A 3 -27.68 -32.48 1.79
N TYR A 4 -26.51 -32.49 1.13
CA TYR A 4 -26.41 -32.71 -0.31
C TYR A 4 -25.52 -33.89 -0.69
N ASP A 5 -24.49 -34.19 0.10
CA ASP A 5 -23.50 -35.21 -0.21
C ASP A 5 -23.74 -36.48 0.62
N PRO A 6 -23.33 -37.67 0.16
CA PRO A 6 -23.53 -38.93 0.84
C PRO A 6 -22.56 -39.09 2.04
N ILE A 7 -22.59 -38.14 2.95
CA ILE A 7 -21.80 -38.14 4.20
C ILE A 7 -22.75 -38.28 5.37
N PRO A 8 -22.82 -39.47 5.98
CA PRO A 8 -23.70 -39.73 7.12
C PRO A 8 -23.23 -38.99 8.39
N ALA A 9 -24.15 -38.79 9.33
CA ALA A 9 -23.84 -38.18 10.60
C ALA A 9 -22.71 -38.95 11.36
N ALA A 10 -22.62 -40.24 11.19
CA ALA A 10 -21.54 -41.07 11.76
C ALA A 10 -20.15 -40.57 11.29
N ASP A 11 -19.98 -40.25 10.01
CA ASP A 11 -18.70 -39.73 9.46
C ASP A 11 -18.34 -38.36 10.01
N TYR A 12 -19.34 -37.47 10.16
CA TYR A 12 -19.13 -36.18 10.82
C TYR A 12 -18.59 -36.38 12.24
N TYR A 13 -19.22 -37.25 13.04
CA TYR A 13 -18.76 -37.49 14.41
C TYR A 13 -17.44 -38.25 14.44
N SER A 14 -17.14 -39.13 13.49
CA SER A 14 -15.82 -39.77 13.36
C SER A 14 -14.71 -38.73 13.23
N LEU A 15 -14.88 -37.74 12.32
CA LEU A 15 -13.92 -36.62 12.18
C LEU A 15 -13.91 -35.69 13.40
N TYR A 16 -15.08 -35.43 14.00
CA TYR A 16 -15.16 -34.67 15.25
C TYR A 16 -14.29 -35.34 16.35
N GLY A 17 -14.31 -36.66 16.46
CA GLY A 17 -13.49 -37.41 17.40
C GLY A 17 -11.99 -37.19 17.24
N VAL A 18 -11.50 -37.08 15.99
CA VAL A 18 -10.10 -36.79 15.69
C VAL A 18 -9.67 -35.45 16.30
N PHE A 19 -10.46 -34.40 16.06
CA PHE A 19 -10.13 -33.06 16.57
C PHE A 19 -10.40 -32.92 18.07
N ARG A 20 -11.45 -33.57 18.58
CA ARG A 20 -11.77 -33.57 20.01
C ARG A 20 -10.74 -34.33 20.87
N SER A 21 -9.97 -35.22 20.26
CA SER A 21 -8.85 -35.93 20.90
C SER A 21 -7.55 -35.13 20.92
N SER A 22 -7.66 -33.83 20.77
CA SER A 22 -6.53 -32.87 20.77
C SER A 22 -6.79 -31.78 21.79
N ARG A 23 -5.73 -31.22 22.36
CA ARG A 23 -5.80 -30.12 23.31
C ARG A 23 -4.89 -28.96 22.89
N GLU A 24 -5.25 -27.76 23.27
CA GLU A 24 -4.35 -26.64 23.22
C GLU A 24 -3.23 -26.80 24.26
N PRO A 25 -1.99 -26.42 23.94
CA PRO A 25 -0.92 -26.41 24.91
C PRO A 25 -1.19 -25.40 26.04
N SER A 26 -0.72 -25.70 27.26
CA SER A 26 -0.72 -24.73 28.35
C SER A 26 0.25 -23.56 28.04
N VAL A 27 0.07 -22.42 28.74
CA VAL A 27 0.96 -21.26 28.60
C VAL A 27 2.43 -21.62 28.89
N GLU A 28 2.68 -22.55 29.81
CA GLU A 28 4.02 -23.03 30.16
C GLU A 28 4.64 -23.87 29.05
N GLU A 29 3.86 -24.73 28.40
CA GLU A 29 4.31 -25.52 27.25
C GLU A 29 4.61 -24.65 26.02
N VAL A 30 3.91 -23.52 25.85
CA VAL A 30 4.10 -22.58 24.72
C VAL A 30 5.28 -21.62 24.92
N LYS A 31 5.75 -21.39 26.13
CA LYS A 31 6.85 -20.44 26.41
C LYS A 31 8.12 -20.69 25.59
N SER A 32 8.37 -21.92 25.18
CA SER A 32 9.48 -22.29 24.30
C SER A 32 9.11 -22.38 22.81
N LEU A 33 7.83 -22.42 22.47
CA LEU A 33 7.32 -22.59 21.11
C LEU A 33 6.95 -21.22 20.52
N LYS A 34 7.63 -20.81 19.46
CA LYS A 34 7.32 -19.56 18.72
C LYS A 34 6.24 -19.78 17.63
N ALA A 35 5.47 -20.84 17.70
CA ALA A 35 4.44 -21.20 16.73
C ALA A 35 3.22 -21.78 17.43
N MET A 36 2.03 -21.63 16.81
CA MET A 36 0.83 -22.34 17.26
C MET A 36 1.04 -23.85 17.14
N ALA A 37 0.69 -24.58 18.18
CA ALA A 37 0.79 -26.03 18.24
C ALA A 37 -0.48 -26.62 18.83
N ILE A 38 -0.78 -27.86 18.46
CA ILE A 38 -1.85 -28.67 19.03
C ILE A 38 -1.21 -29.95 19.54
N PHE A 39 -1.52 -30.33 20.79
CA PHE A 39 -1.02 -31.54 21.43
C PHE A 39 -2.06 -32.65 21.40
N GLU A 40 -1.58 -33.88 21.47
CA GLU A 40 -2.44 -35.06 21.63
C GLU A 40 -3.06 -35.07 23.02
N ASP A 41 -4.33 -35.45 23.10
CA ASP A 41 -4.95 -35.79 24.38
C ASP A 41 -4.41 -37.16 24.88
N ALA A 42 -4.17 -37.26 26.16
CA ALA A 42 -3.69 -38.51 26.79
C ALA A 42 -4.66 -39.68 26.60
N LYS A 43 -5.93 -39.39 26.42
CA LYS A 43 -7.00 -40.39 26.19
C LYS A 43 -7.77 -40.02 24.94
N PRO A 44 -7.47 -40.63 23.79
CA PRO A 44 -8.23 -40.44 22.56
C PRO A 44 -9.72 -40.75 22.78
N PHE A 45 -10.58 -40.01 22.12
CA PHE A 45 -12.02 -40.04 22.33
C PHE A 45 -12.76 -40.47 21.07
N ASP A 46 -13.46 -41.60 21.15
CA ASP A 46 -14.43 -42.04 20.14
C ASP A 46 -15.82 -41.50 20.51
N PRO A 47 -16.40 -40.59 19.71
CA PRO A 47 -17.62 -39.89 20.08
C PRO A 47 -18.89 -40.73 19.89
N TYR A 48 -19.95 -40.28 20.54
CA TYR A 48 -21.31 -40.70 20.20
C TYR A 48 -21.91 -39.77 19.16
N VAL A 49 -22.76 -40.32 18.29
CA VAL A 49 -23.62 -39.49 17.45
C VAL A 49 -24.60 -38.74 18.34
N PHE A 50 -24.66 -37.42 18.28
CA PHE A 50 -25.66 -36.67 19.03
C PHE A 50 -26.96 -36.62 18.23
N LEU A 51 -27.97 -37.35 18.70
CA LEU A 51 -29.27 -37.40 18.04
C LEU A 51 -29.93 -36.02 18.06
N ARG A 52 -30.32 -35.53 16.89
CA ARG A 52 -30.85 -34.19 16.67
C ARG A 52 -29.90 -33.08 17.15
N GLY A 53 -28.58 -33.34 17.16
CA GLY A 53 -27.56 -32.37 17.61
C GLY A 53 -27.52 -32.13 19.13
N GLN A 54 -28.29 -32.86 19.92
CA GLN A 54 -28.37 -32.69 21.38
C GLN A 54 -27.30 -33.52 22.08
N GLN A 55 -26.35 -32.89 22.75
CA GLN A 55 -25.24 -33.53 23.45
C GLN A 55 -25.68 -34.53 24.53
N GLY A 56 -26.81 -34.30 25.17
CA GLY A 56 -27.40 -35.21 26.16
C GLY A 56 -28.12 -36.43 25.56
N ASN A 57 -28.48 -36.40 24.27
CA ASN A 57 -29.17 -37.49 23.59
C ASN A 57 -28.18 -38.27 22.71
N ARG A 58 -27.53 -39.27 23.31
CA ARG A 58 -26.45 -40.05 22.70
C ARG A 58 -27.02 -41.22 21.88
N GLY A 59 -26.64 -41.28 20.61
CA GLY A 59 -26.84 -42.39 19.70
C GLY A 59 -25.67 -43.38 19.78
N PRO A 60 -25.40 -44.14 18.69
CA PRO A 60 -24.28 -45.07 18.65
C PRO A 60 -22.94 -44.40 18.84
N ASN A 61 -22.00 -45.10 19.49
CA ASN A 61 -20.59 -44.73 19.51
C ASN A 61 -19.98 -44.99 18.12
N VAL A 62 -19.16 -44.07 17.62
CA VAL A 62 -18.52 -44.21 16.31
C VAL A 62 -17.01 -44.06 16.46
N PRO A 63 -16.22 -44.93 15.79
CA PRO A 63 -14.78 -44.83 15.82
C PRO A 63 -14.30 -43.61 15.01
N ARG A 64 -13.13 -43.07 15.35
CA ARG A 64 -12.42 -42.11 14.54
C ARG A 64 -11.93 -42.78 13.26
N GLN A 65 -12.39 -42.34 12.11
CA GLN A 65 -12.04 -42.94 10.81
C GLN A 65 -12.29 -41.96 9.68
N PHE A 66 -11.80 -42.28 8.49
CA PHE A 66 -11.98 -41.42 7.30
C PHE A 66 -13.42 -41.56 6.75
N LEU A 67 -13.77 -40.67 5.79
CA LEU A 67 -15.10 -40.65 5.17
C LEU A 67 -15.38 -41.93 4.38
N GLU A 68 -16.54 -42.52 4.55
CA GLU A 68 -16.97 -43.73 3.84
C GLU A 68 -17.06 -43.54 2.34
N VAL A 69 -17.57 -42.41 1.90
CA VAL A 69 -17.72 -42.07 0.46
C VAL A 69 -16.37 -42.06 -0.29
N ILE A 70 -15.25 -41.88 0.44
CA ILE A 70 -13.89 -41.85 -0.16
C ILE A 70 -13.17 -43.17 0.09
N ALA A 71 -13.20 -43.68 1.33
CA ALA A 71 -12.40 -44.84 1.74
C ALA A 71 -13.13 -46.17 1.58
N GLY A 72 -14.43 -46.17 1.29
CA GLY A 72 -15.25 -47.36 1.19
C GLY A 72 -15.75 -47.87 2.55
N LYS A 73 -16.60 -48.91 2.50
CA LYS A 73 -17.23 -49.48 3.70
C LYS A 73 -16.26 -50.22 4.60
N ASP A 74 -15.18 -50.78 4.02
CA ASP A 74 -14.18 -51.57 4.74
C ASP A 74 -13.05 -50.71 5.34
N ARG A 75 -13.27 -49.41 5.46
CA ARG A 75 -12.33 -48.45 6.07
C ARG A 75 -12.01 -48.83 7.52
N LYS A 76 -10.75 -48.65 7.89
CA LYS A 76 -10.28 -48.99 9.24
C LYS A 76 -10.35 -47.74 10.16
N PRO A 77 -10.72 -47.97 11.44
CA PRO A 77 -10.56 -46.93 12.46
C PRO A 77 -9.13 -46.47 12.62
N PHE A 78 -8.92 -45.22 12.94
CA PHE A 78 -7.61 -44.66 13.30
C PHE A 78 -7.20 -45.23 14.66
N ALA A 79 -5.99 -45.75 14.72
CA ALA A 79 -5.48 -46.46 15.89
C ALA A 79 -4.51 -45.64 16.73
N ASN A 80 -3.86 -44.65 16.14
CA ASN A 80 -2.78 -43.90 16.79
C ASN A 80 -3.27 -42.57 17.38
N ALA A 81 -3.16 -42.41 18.68
CA ALA A 81 -3.46 -41.17 19.41
C ALA A 81 -4.80 -40.51 18.95
N SER A 82 -4.80 -39.23 18.57
CA SER A 82 -6.01 -38.56 18.06
C SER A 82 -6.48 -39.06 16.68
N GLY A 83 -5.60 -39.69 15.89
CA GLY A 83 -5.85 -40.01 14.49
C GLY A 83 -5.55 -38.89 13.49
N ARG A 84 -5.04 -37.74 13.95
CA ARG A 84 -4.74 -36.59 13.05
C ARG A 84 -3.70 -36.93 11.99
N LEU A 85 -2.65 -37.68 12.35
CA LEU A 85 -1.64 -38.12 11.38
C LEU A 85 -2.23 -39.06 10.34
N GLU A 86 -3.04 -40.03 10.76
CA GLU A 86 -3.71 -40.97 9.88
C GLU A 86 -4.73 -40.25 8.97
N LEU A 87 -5.46 -39.29 9.53
CA LEU A 87 -6.34 -38.40 8.72
C LEU A 87 -5.54 -37.62 7.67
N ALA A 88 -4.42 -37.03 8.04
CA ALA A 88 -3.55 -36.32 7.10
C ALA A 88 -3.01 -37.25 5.99
N GLN A 89 -2.60 -38.46 6.36
CA GLN A 89 -2.16 -39.50 5.41
C GLN A 89 -3.30 -39.95 4.48
N ALA A 90 -4.51 -40.10 4.99
CA ALA A 90 -5.68 -40.44 4.17
C ALA A 90 -6.06 -39.32 3.19
N ILE A 91 -5.95 -38.06 3.61
CA ILE A 91 -6.15 -36.90 2.73
C ILE A 91 -5.07 -36.85 1.63
N ALA A 92 -3.80 -37.03 1.99
CA ALA A 92 -2.67 -36.98 1.06
C ALA A 92 -2.41 -38.29 0.32
N SER A 93 -3.26 -39.29 0.50
CA SER A 93 -3.10 -40.62 -0.15
C SER A 93 -3.18 -40.48 -1.68
N PRO A 94 -2.29 -41.15 -2.42
CA PRO A 94 -2.42 -41.29 -3.88
C PRO A 94 -3.74 -41.93 -4.32
N THR A 95 -4.38 -42.68 -3.45
CA THR A 95 -5.69 -43.33 -3.72
C THR A 95 -6.87 -42.42 -3.42
N ASN A 96 -6.67 -41.26 -2.80
CA ASN A 96 -7.73 -40.28 -2.60
C ASN A 96 -8.08 -39.59 -3.92
N PRO A 97 -9.30 -39.78 -4.44
CA PRO A 97 -9.64 -39.26 -5.77
C PRO A 97 -9.79 -37.75 -5.83
N LEU A 98 -9.90 -37.07 -4.69
CA LEU A 98 -10.23 -35.64 -4.63
C LEU A 98 -9.01 -34.74 -4.46
N THR A 99 -8.06 -35.10 -3.62
CA THR A 99 -6.97 -34.17 -3.23
C THR A 99 -6.15 -33.69 -4.42
N ALA A 100 -5.73 -34.60 -5.30
CA ALA A 100 -4.98 -34.20 -6.51
C ALA A 100 -5.83 -33.36 -7.47
N ARG A 101 -7.10 -33.74 -7.71
CA ARG A 101 -8.03 -33.00 -8.58
C ARG A 101 -8.28 -31.58 -8.05
N VAL A 102 -8.53 -31.44 -6.76
CA VAL A 102 -8.76 -30.11 -6.13
C VAL A 102 -7.52 -29.23 -6.27
N LEU A 103 -6.32 -29.77 -6.01
CA LEU A 103 -5.09 -29.00 -6.12
C LEU A 103 -4.78 -28.61 -7.56
N VAL A 104 -4.90 -29.53 -8.50
CA VAL A 104 -4.74 -29.27 -9.93
C VAL A 104 -5.72 -28.19 -10.40
N ASN A 105 -7.01 -28.31 -10.04
CA ASN A 105 -8.03 -27.34 -10.39
C ASN A 105 -7.71 -25.92 -9.85
N ARG A 106 -7.17 -25.82 -8.64
CA ARG A 106 -6.74 -24.54 -8.05
C ARG A 106 -5.53 -23.95 -8.77
N VAL A 107 -4.51 -24.77 -9.06
CA VAL A 107 -3.33 -24.32 -9.82
C VAL A 107 -3.75 -23.87 -11.22
N TRP A 108 -4.61 -24.64 -11.89
CA TRP A 108 -5.18 -24.30 -13.20
C TRP A 108 -5.90 -22.94 -13.16
N MET A 109 -6.75 -22.73 -12.16
CA MET A 109 -7.48 -21.46 -11.98
C MET A 109 -6.52 -20.26 -11.86
N HIS A 110 -5.39 -20.43 -11.18
CA HIS A 110 -4.39 -19.35 -11.06
C HIS A 110 -3.68 -19.06 -12.38
N HIS A 111 -3.55 -20.03 -13.28
CA HIS A 111 -2.97 -19.81 -14.61
C HIS A 111 -3.97 -19.23 -15.60
N PHE A 112 -5.18 -19.76 -15.65
CA PHE A 112 -6.17 -19.40 -16.66
C PHE A 112 -7.27 -18.43 -16.18
N GLY A 113 -7.27 -18.07 -14.89
CA GLY A 113 -8.32 -17.24 -14.29
C GLY A 113 -9.65 -17.95 -14.07
N THR A 114 -9.88 -19.08 -14.76
CA THR A 114 -11.08 -19.90 -14.66
C THR A 114 -10.72 -21.35 -14.34
N PRO A 115 -11.33 -21.99 -13.34
CA PRO A 115 -11.05 -23.37 -12.98
C PRO A 115 -11.75 -24.34 -13.94
N LEU A 116 -11.24 -25.59 -14.04
CA LEU A 116 -11.89 -26.67 -14.77
C LEU A 116 -13.20 -27.10 -14.11
N VAL A 117 -13.23 -27.17 -12.79
CA VAL A 117 -14.45 -27.29 -11.97
C VAL A 117 -14.78 -25.93 -11.38
N LYS A 118 -15.92 -25.36 -11.76
CA LYS A 118 -16.33 -23.98 -11.46
C LYS A 118 -16.42 -23.66 -9.96
N THR A 119 -16.58 -24.68 -9.13
CA THR A 119 -16.66 -24.58 -7.67
C THR A 119 -15.39 -25.11 -7.01
N PRO A 120 -14.32 -24.30 -6.84
CA PRO A 120 -12.99 -24.80 -6.41
C PRO A 120 -12.93 -25.42 -5.02
N SER A 121 -13.99 -25.27 -4.22
CA SER A 121 -14.12 -25.84 -2.87
C SER A 121 -15.30 -26.79 -2.73
N ASP A 122 -16.01 -27.08 -3.81
CA ASP A 122 -17.11 -28.03 -3.85
C ASP A 122 -16.91 -28.98 -5.04
N PHE A 123 -16.58 -30.24 -4.73
CA PHE A 123 -16.46 -31.35 -5.67
C PHE A 123 -17.50 -32.42 -5.36
N GLY A 124 -18.56 -32.06 -4.63
CA GLY A 124 -19.65 -32.92 -4.27
C GLY A 124 -20.69 -33.07 -5.36
N LEU A 125 -21.83 -33.67 -5.00
CA LEU A 125 -22.93 -33.99 -5.96
C LEU A 125 -23.59 -32.75 -6.59
N ARG A 126 -23.38 -31.56 -6.02
CA ARG A 126 -23.91 -30.31 -6.53
C ARG A 126 -22.89 -29.46 -7.31
N ALA A 127 -21.66 -29.90 -7.36
CA ALA A 127 -20.65 -29.24 -8.18
C ALA A 127 -21.00 -29.35 -9.65
N ASP A 128 -20.70 -28.26 -10.41
CA ASP A 128 -20.76 -28.35 -11.86
C ASP A 128 -19.74 -29.40 -12.35
N PRO A 129 -20.07 -30.18 -13.38
CA PRO A 129 -19.11 -31.09 -13.98
C PRO A 129 -17.92 -30.32 -14.53
N PRO A 130 -16.71 -30.87 -14.48
CA PRO A 130 -15.54 -30.24 -15.07
C PRO A 130 -15.73 -29.98 -16.57
N THR A 131 -15.22 -28.84 -17.06
CA THR A 131 -15.29 -28.53 -18.50
C THR A 131 -14.49 -29.50 -19.34
N HIS A 132 -13.39 -30.03 -18.81
CA HIS A 132 -12.47 -30.98 -19.45
C HIS A 132 -12.15 -32.11 -18.48
N PRO A 133 -13.05 -33.10 -18.29
CA PRO A 133 -12.88 -34.15 -17.26
C PRO A 133 -11.64 -35.00 -17.49
N GLU A 134 -11.36 -35.41 -18.73
CA GLU A 134 -10.20 -36.24 -19.07
C GLU A 134 -8.89 -35.49 -18.80
N LEU A 135 -8.83 -34.20 -19.08
CA LEU A 135 -7.66 -33.38 -18.78
C LEU A 135 -7.43 -33.25 -17.27
N LEU A 136 -8.48 -32.99 -16.50
CA LEU A 136 -8.40 -32.90 -15.05
C LEU A 136 -7.90 -34.21 -14.44
N ASP A 137 -8.43 -35.35 -14.93
CA ASP A 137 -8.06 -36.66 -14.45
C ASP A 137 -6.60 -37.01 -14.79
N TRP A 138 -6.19 -36.74 -16.04
CA TRP A 138 -4.82 -36.95 -16.48
C TRP A 138 -3.83 -36.13 -15.65
N LEU A 139 -4.07 -34.82 -15.53
CA LEU A 139 -3.21 -33.93 -14.73
C LEU A 139 -3.13 -34.40 -13.27
N ALA A 140 -4.24 -34.86 -12.68
CA ALA A 140 -4.26 -35.32 -11.30
C ALA A 140 -3.44 -36.60 -11.11
N VAL A 141 -3.54 -37.56 -12.03
CA VAL A 141 -2.77 -38.81 -12.01
C VAL A 141 -1.28 -38.54 -12.19
N GLU A 142 -0.93 -37.76 -13.21
CA GLU A 142 0.47 -37.42 -13.48
C GLU A 142 1.10 -36.57 -12.37
N PHE A 143 0.35 -35.67 -11.77
CA PHE A 143 0.81 -34.88 -10.63
C PHE A 143 1.22 -35.78 -9.45
N VAL A 144 0.43 -36.81 -9.15
CA VAL A 144 0.76 -37.81 -8.13
C VAL A 144 1.98 -38.64 -8.55
N ALA A 145 2.02 -39.12 -9.80
CA ALA A 145 3.12 -39.91 -10.35
C ALA A 145 4.46 -39.16 -10.30
N HIS A 146 4.45 -37.83 -10.48
CA HIS A 146 5.62 -36.96 -10.36
C HIS A 146 5.88 -36.47 -8.91
N GLY A 147 5.40 -37.22 -7.90
CA GLY A 147 5.69 -36.97 -6.49
C GLY A 147 5.08 -35.66 -5.95
N TRP A 148 3.91 -35.27 -6.41
CA TRP A 148 3.21 -34.04 -6.00
C TRP A 148 4.02 -32.77 -6.29
N SER A 149 4.80 -32.76 -7.38
CA SER A 149 5.69 -31.66 -7.75
C SER A 149 4.91 -30.50 -8.38
N LEU A 150 4.69 -29.43 -7.61
CA LEU A 150 4.13 -28.19 -8.16
C LEU A 150 4.96 -27.61 -9.30
N LYS A 151 6.30 -27.75 -9.25
CA LYS A 151 7.18 -27.30 -10.35
C LYS A 151 6.90 -28.06 -11.65
N TRP A 152 6.68 -29.36 -11.57
CA TRP A 152 6.28 -30.17 -12.72
C TRP A 152 4.94 -29.69 -13.27
N LEU A 153 3.91 -29.55 -12.41
CA LEU A 153 2.58 -29.13 -12.83
C LEU A 153 2.58 -27.75 -13.50
N HIS A 154 3.27 -26.77 -12.91
CA HIS A 154 3.44 -25.45 -13.54
C HIS A 154 4.12 -25.55 -14.89
N ARG A 155 5.16 -26.37 -15.03
CA ARG A 155 5.88 -26.55 -16.27
C ARG A 155 5.00 -27.13 -17.37
N GLU A 156 4.22 -28.17 -17.08
CA GLU A 156 3.29 -28.78 -18.03
C GLU A 156 2.24 -27.78 -18.53
N ILE A 157 1.65 -27.02 -17.62
CA ILE A 157 0.68 -25.97 -17.97
C ILE A 157 1.31 -24.89 -18.85
N LEU A 158 2.46 -24.34 -18.43
CA LEU A 158 3.11 -23.22 -19.13
C LEU A 158 3.67 -23.60 -20.51
N LEU A 159 4.05 -24.86 -20.72
CA LEU A 159 4.52 -25.35 -22.01
C LEU A 159 3.39 -25.80 -22.95
N SER A 160 2.16 -25.84 -22.47
CA SER A 160 1.01 -26.22 -23.29
C SER A 160 0.68 -25.16 -24.35
N ALA A 161 0.21 -25.60 -25.52
CA ALA A 161 -0.28 -24.71 -26.56
C ALA A 161 -1.47 -23.85 -26.05
N THR A 162 -2.27 -24.38 -25.13
CA THR A 162 -3.39 -23.67 -24.51
C THR A 162 -2.94 -22.44 -23.72
N TRP A 163 -1.83 -22.56 -22.96
CA TRP A 163 -1.26 -21.43 -22.24
C TRP A 163 -0.66 -20.36 -23.17
N GLN A 164 -0.10 -20.77 -24.28
CA GLN A 164 0.60 -19.89 -25.22
C GLN A 164 -0.33 -19.18 -26.22
N GLN A 165 -1.65 -19.30 -26.05
CA GLN A 165 -2.61 -18.58 -26.87
C GLN A 165 -2.62 -17.09 -26.51
N ALA A 166 -2.87 -16.24 -27.52
CA ALA A 166 -3.10 -14.82 -27.28
C ALA A 166 -4.44 -14.58 -26.57
N ALA A 167 -4.53 -13.49 -25.82
CA ALA A 167 -5.80 -13.03 -25.29
C ALA A 167 -6.75 -12.66 -26.44
N GLY A 168 -8.04 -12.94 -26.25
CA GLY A 168 -9.01 -12.74 -27.31
C GLY A 168 -10.46 -12.75 -26.83
N ASN A 169 -11.35 -12.85 -27.79
CA ASN A 169 -12.78 -13.04 -27.58
C ASN A 169 -13.34 -13.93 -28.68
N THR A 170 -14.03 -14.99 -28.30
CA THR A 170 -14.68 -15.92 -29.21
C THR A 170 -16.19 -15.80 -29.03
N PRO A 171 -16.95 -15.20 -30.00
CA PRO A 171 -18.38 -14.96 -29.83
C PRO A 171 -19.21 -16.24 -29.60
N SER A 172 -18.76 -17.41 -30.06
CA SER A 172 -19.40 -18.71 -29.84
C SER A 172 -19.11 -19.31 -28.45
N ASP A 173 -18.12 -18.79 -27.73
CA ASP A 173 -17.76 -19.20 -26.38
C ASP A 173 -17.40 -17.96 -25.52
N PRO A 174 -18.37 -17.14 -25.16
CA PRO A 174 -18.14 -15.86 -24.49
C PRO A 174 -17.57 -16.02 -23.06
N GLU A 175 -17.78 -17.17 -22.42
CA GLU A 175 -17.18 -17.51 -21.12
C GLU A 175 -15.83 -18.20 -21.24
N ASN A 176 -15.33 -18.40 -22.46
CA ASN A 176 -14.09 -19.12 -22.78
C ASN A 176 -13.98 -20.50 -22.10
N ARG A 177 -15.10 -21.23 -22.06
CA ARG A 177 -15.17 -22.55 -21.42
C ARG A 177 -14.34 -23.60 -22.14
N LEU A 178 -14.15 -23.44 -23.45
CA LEU A 178 -13.36 -24.33 -24.31
C LEU A 178 -11.88 -23.91 -24.41
N LEU A 179 -11.49 -22.84 -23.71
CA LEU A 179 -10.13 -22.31 -23.68
C LEU A 179 -9.59 -22.01 -25.10
N SER A 180 -10.44 -21.39 -25.94
CA SER A 180 -10.11 -21.03 -27.32
C SER A 180 -9.15 -19.82 -27.43
N HIS A 181 -8.91 -19.13 -26.34
CA HIS A 181 -7.99 -18.00 -26.19
C HIS A 181 -7.54 -17.86 -24.73
N GLN A 182 -6.53 -17.03 -24.48
CA GLN A 182 -6.11 -16.72 -23.10
C GLN A 182 -7.09 -15.73 -22.46
N ASN A 183 -7.45 -15.96 -21.20
CA ASN A 183 -8.23 -15.01 -20.42
C ASN A 183 -7.34 -13.88 -19.93
N ARG A 184 -7.76 -12.64 -20.19
CA ARG A 184 -7.11 -11.48 -19.59
C ARG A 184 -7.36 -11.47 -18.08
N GLN A 185 -6.29 -11.45 -17.28
CA GLN A 185 -6.36 -11.49 -15.84
C GLN A 185 -5.78 -10.20 -15.24
N ARG A 186 -6.50 -9.64 -14.29
CA ARG A 186 -5.99 -8.53 -13.51
C ARG A 186 -4.99 -9.04 -12.47
N LEU A 187 -3.88 -8.31 -12.28
CA LEU A 187 -2.94 -8.57 -11.20
C LEU A 187 -3.62 -8.39 -9.84
N ASP A 188 -3.42 -9.33 -8.94
CA ASP A 188 -3.78 -9.15 -7.54
C ASP A 188 -2.89 -8.09 -6.87
N TRP A 189 -3.26 -7.70 -5.65
CA TRP A 189 -2.54 -6.66 -4.92
C TRP A 189 -1.04 -6.95 -4.76
N GLU A 190 -0.72 -8.19 -4.45
CA GLU A 190 0.65 -8.60 -4.20
C GLU A 190 1.50 -8.51 -5.47
N ALA A 191 0.99 -9.01 -6.57
CA ALA A 191 1.66 -8.94 -7.86
C ALA A 191 1.75 -7.50 -8.37
N LEU A 192 0.67 -6.73 -8.27
CA LEU A 192 0.63 -5.32 -8.70
C LEU A 192 1.66 -4.48 -7.94
N ARG A 193 1.71 -4.58 -6.60
CA ARG A 193 2.68 -3.84 -5.80
C ARG A 193 4.12 -4.27 -6.10
N ASP A 194 4.36 -5.57 -6.22
CA ASP A 194 5.70 -6.09 -6.55
C ASP A 194 6.13 -5.64 -7.95
N SER A 195 5.21 -5.57 -8.93
CA SER A 195 5.47 -5.04 -10.27
C SER A 195 5.80 -3.54 -10.26
N LEU A 196 5.08 -2.73 -9.46
CA LEU A 196 5.40 -1.32 -9.26
C LEU A 196 6.81 -1.12 -8.68
N LEU A 197 7.18 -1.92 -7.67
CA LEU A 197 8.54 -1.90 -7.09
C LEU A 197 9.60 -2.36 -8.10
N ALA A 198 9.30 -3.40 -8.90
CA ALA A 198 10.22 -3.92 -9.91
C ALA A 198 10.48 -2.90 -11.01
N ALA A 199 9.44 -2.29 -11.58
CA ALA A 199 9.56 -1.23 -12.58
C ALA A 199 10.37 -0.04 -12.06
N ALA A 200 10.15 0.35 -10.80
CA ALA A 200 10.88 1.42 -10.12
C ALA A 200 12.29 1.01 -9.65
N GLY A 201 12.75 -0.23 -9.90
CA GLY A 201 14.06 -0.73 -9.47
C GLY A 201 14.24 -0.81 -7.95
N LYS A 202 13.14 -0.87 -7.20
CA LYS A 202 13.14 -0.88 -5.72
C LYS A 202 12.76 -2.23 -5.12
N LEU A 203 12.50 -3.27 -5.93
CA LEU A 203 12.09 -4.57 -5.43
C LEU A 203 13.25 -5.30 -4.73
N ASP A 204 13.11 -5.51 -3.43
CA ASP A 204 13.99 -6.37 -2.65
C ASP A 204 13.52 -7.83 -2.74
N ARG A 205 14.35 -8.68 -3.36
CA ARG A 205 14.10 -10.11 -3.58
C ARG A 205 14.63 -11.02 -2.48
N SER A 206 15.11 -10.48 -1.37
CA SER A 206 15.59 -11.29 -0.25
C SER A 206 14.50 -12.20 0.29
N LEU A 207 14.88 -13.45 0.61
CA LEU A 207 13.95 -14.47 1.09
C LEU A 207 13.97 -14.54 2.62
N GLY A 208 12.80 -14.86 3.21
CA GLY A 208 12.66 -15.09 4.65
C GLY A 208 12.71 -13.79 5.48
N GLY A 209 12.86 -13.93 6.78
CA GLY A 209 12.86 -12.82 7.72
C GLY A 209 11.47 -12.43 8.24
N PRO A 210 11.38 -11.43 9.15
CA PRO A 210 10.13 -11.01 9.77
C PRO A 210 9.22 -10.28 8.79
N ALA A 211 7.93 -10.27 9.09
CA ALA A 211 6.95 -9.47 8.38
C ALA A 211 7.24 -7.95 8.57
N VAL A 212 6.93 -7.16 7.55
CA VAL A 212 7.15 -5.71 7.52
C VAL A 212 5.86 -4.96 7.21
N ASP A 213 5.70 -3.76 7.77
CA ASP A 213 4.60 -2.89 7.37
C ASP A 213 4.89 -2.28 5.99
N ILE A 214 4.19 -2.79 4.97
CA ILE A 214 4.39 -2.38 3.58
C ILE A 214 3.60 -1.11 3.19
N LEU A 215 2.73 -0.62 4.05
CA LEU A 215 1.89 0.56 3.79
C LEU A 215 2.45 1.84 4.44
N LYS A 216 3.40 1.71 5.37
CA LYS A 216 4.00 2.82 6.11
C LYS A 216 5.20 3.43 5.38
N THR A 217 5.33 4.75 5.43
CA THR A 217 6.53 5.48 4.98
C THR A 217 7.66 5.41 6.03
N PRO A 218 8.95 5.23 5.61
CA PRO A 218 9.38 4.99 4.24
C PRO A 218 8.90 3.62 3.74
N PHE A 219 8.45 3.56 2.47
CA PHE A 219 7.89 2.32 1.93
C PHE A 219 8.94 1.23 1.80
N SER A 220 8.63 0.06 2.34
CA SER A 220 9.50 -1.11 2.23
C SER A 220 9.58 -1.61 0.77
N GLY A 221 10.80 -1.87 0.30
CA GLY A 221 11.04 -2.53 -0.99
C GLY A 221 10.81 -4.04 -0.98
N ARG A 222 10.56 -4.65 0.18
CA ARG A 222 10.34 -6.09 0.29
C ARG A 222 9.11 -6.54 -0.48
N ARG A 223 9.17 -7.77 -1.02
CA ARG A 223 8.01 -8.38 -1.69
C ARG A 223 6.78 -8.35 -0.80
N THR A 224 5.63 -8.12 -1.40
CA THR A 224 4.36 -7.96 -0.69
C THR A 224 3.94 -9.19 0.11
N ILE A 225 4.41 -10.38 -0.28
CA ILE A 225 4.21 -11.62 0.50
C ILE A 225 4.79 -11.55 1.92
N TYR A 226 5.76 -10.67 2.18
CA TYR A 226 6.30 -10.40 3.51
C TYR A 226 5.60 -9.26 4.24
N GLY A 227 4.51 -8.72 3.68
CA GLY A 227 3.69 -7.71 4.34
C GLY A 227 3.05 -8.24 5.62
N PHE A 228 3.09 -7.44 6.68
CA PHE A 228 2.40 -7.77 7.92
C PHE A 228 0.89 -7.74 7.70
N ILE A 229 0.22 -8.83 8.06
CA ILE A 229 -1.24 -8.98 8.01
C ILE A 229 -1.77 -9.16 9.43
N ASP A 230 -2.50 -8.16 9.91
CA ASP A 230 -3.34 -8.30 11.09
C ASP A 230 -4.72 -8.81 10.64
N ARG A 231 -5.04 -10.06 10.98
CA ARG A 231 -6.30 -10.69 10.58
C ARG A 231 -7.53 -9.99 11.17
N GLN A 232 -7.39 -9.36 12.35
CA GLN A 232 -8.49 -8.65 13.00
C GLN A 232 -8.65 -7.21 12.48
N ASN A 233 -7.59 -6.65 11.90
CA ASN A 233 -7.57 -5.27 11.44
C ASN A 233 -6.90 -5.17 10.05
N LEU A 234 -7.54 -5.79 9.05
CA LEU A 234 -7.05 -5.76 7.68
C LEU A 234 -7.16 -4.33 7.11
N PRO A 235 -6.05 -3.72 6.65
CA PRO A 235 -6.06 -2.38 6.09
C PRO A 235 -6.99 -2.22 4.88
N LEU A 236 -7.58 -1.02 4.70
CA LEU A 236 -8.52 -0.73 3.62
C LEU A 236 -7.90 -0.97 2.23
N THR A 237 -6.62 -0.70 2.04
CA THR A 237 -5.91 -0.95 0.78
C THR A 237 -6.03 -2.41 0.35
N PHE A 238 -5.82 -3.35 1.27
CA PHE A 238 -5.96 -4.77 0.96
C PHE A 238 -7.40 -5.12 0.56
N ARG A 239 -8.40 -4.58 1.28
CA ARG A 239 -9.83 -4.80 0.97
C ARG A 239 -10.22 -4.22 -0.39
N ASN A 240 -9.72 -3.04 -0.73
CA ASN A 240 -9.98 -2.39 -2.02
C ASN A 240 -9.42 -3.18 -3.21
N PHE A 241 -8.40 -3.99 -3.00
CA PHE A 241 -7.78 -4.85 -4.02
C PHE A 241 -8.14 -6.33 -3.84
N ASP A 242 -9.32 -6.62 -3.33
CA ASP A 242 -9.90 -7.97 -3.25
C ASP A 242 -9.04 -8.99 -2.50
N PHE A 243 -8.23 -8.53 -1.52
CA PHE A 243 -7.48 -9.43 -0.68
C PHE A 243 -8.42 -10.33 0.11
N ALA A 244 -8.16 -11.64 0.11
CA ALA A 244 -8.99 -12.59 0.84
C ALA A 244 -9.03 -12.27 2.34
N SER A 245 -10.21 -12.42 2.96
CA SER A 245 -10.31 -12.29 4.42
C SER A 245 -9.47 -13.38 5.10
N PRO A 246 -8.55 -13.01 5.99
CA PRO A 246 -7.71 -13.99 6.68
C PRO A 246 -8.49 -14.83 7.72
N ASP A 247 -9.73 -14.45 8.03
CA ASP A 247 -10.57 -15.12 9.03
C ASP A 247 -11.56 -16.14 8.44
N THR A 248 -11.73 -16.17 7.12
CA THR A 248 -12.72 -17.02 6.46
C THR A 248 -12.08 -17.81 5.33
N HIS A 249 -12.70 -18.96 5.05
CA HIS A 249 -12.32 -19.75 3.88
C HIS A 249 -12.59 -18.97 2.58
N ALA A 250 -11.58 -18.88 1.72
CA ALA A 250 -11.68 -18.26 0.41
C ALA A 250 -11.35 -19.30 -0.68
N PRO A 251 -12.36 -19.85 -1.37
CA PRO A 251 -12.16 -20.79 -2.47
C PRO A 251 -11.44 -20.18 -3.67
N ALA A 252 -11.72 -18.92 -3.94
CA ALA A 252 -11.08 -18.07 -4.93
C ALA A 252 -11.10 -16.63 -4.42
N ARG A 253 -10.26 -15.77 -4.99
CA ARG A 253 -10.39 -14.31 -4.79
C ARG A 253 -11.41 -13.75 -5.78
N PHE A 254 -12.19 -12.80 -5.32
CA PHE A 254 -13.01 -12.00 -6.22
C PHE A 254 -12.08 -11.08 -7.04
N VAL A 255 -12.51 -10.73 -8.23
CA VAL A 255 -11.84 -9.72 -9.06
C VAL A 255 -12.86 -8.64 -9.35
N THR A 256 -12.75 -7.52 -8.61
CA THR A 256 -13.65 -6.38 -8.78
C THR A 256 -12.95 -5.21 -9.46
N SER A 257 -13.71 -4.37 -10.12
CA SER A 257 -13.24 -3.12 -10.68
C SER A 257 -14.00 -1.99 -10.02
N VAL A 258 -13.34 -1.32 -9.06
CA VAL A 258 -13.97 -0.26 -8.26
C VAL A 258 -13.19 1.05 -8.37
N PRO A 259 -13.85 2.22 -8.31
CA PRO A 259 -13.20 3.53 -8.43
C PRO A 259 -12.06 3.74 -7.42
N GLN A 260 -12.16 3.14 -6.23
CA GLN A 260 -11.15 3.25 -5.17
C GLN A 260 -9.78 2.70 -5.60
N GLN A 261 -9.73 1.70 -6.46
CA GLN A 261 -8.49 1.15 -7.01
C GLN A 261 -7.81 2.17 -7.93
N THR A 262 -8.57 2.79 -8.83
CA THR A 262 -8.05 3.85 -9.72
C THR A 262 -7.60 5.08 -8.93
N LEU A 263 -8.39 5.50 -7.92
CA LEU A 263 -8.02 6.61 -7.03
C LEU A 263 -6.76 6.30 -6.22
N PHE A 264 -6.60 5.07 -5.76
CA PHE A 264 -5.37 4.63 -5.10
C PHE A 264 -4.17 4.77 -6.04
N LEU A 265 -4.24 4.20 -7.23
CA LEU A 265 -3.13 4.25 -8.20
C LEU A 265 -2.78 5.69 -8.58
N ARG A 266 -3.76 6.58 -8.71
CA ARG A 266 -3.56 7.98 -9.08
C ARG A 266 -2.98 8.81 -7.92
N ASN A 267 -3.45 8.61 -6.69
CA ASN A 267 -3.21 9.53 -5.57
C ASN A 267 -2.31 8.93 -4.47
N SER A 268 -2.02 7.63 -4.52
CA SER A 268 -1.21 6.99 -3.49
C SER A 268 0.21 7.53 -3.48
N PRO A 269 0.69 7.94 -2.33
CA PRO A 269 2.08 8.30 -2.12
C PRO A 269 3.08 7.25 -2.56
N PHE A 270 2.73 5.99 -2.37
CA PHE A 270 3.55 4.87 -2.82
C PHE A 270 3.72 4.89 -4.35
N VAL A 271 2.62 5.02 -5.11
CA VAL A 271 2.66 5.05 -6.58
C VAL A 271 3.40 6.29 -7.09
N VAL A 272 3.17 7.45 -6.47
CA VAL A 272 3.92 8.68 -6.77
C VAL A 272 5.42 8.51 -6.55
N GLU A 273 5.84 7.87 -5.44
CA GLU A 273 7.25 7.57 -5.18
C GLU A 273 7.84 6.61 -6.23
N MET A 274 7.09 5.58 -6.62
CA MET A 274 7.52 4.66 -7.68
C MET A 274 7.66 5.38 -9.03
N SER A 275 6.72 6.24 -9.38
CA SER A 275 6.78 7.05 -10.61
C SER A 275 8.00 7.98 -10.66
N ARG A 276 8.32 8.63 -9.54
CA ARG A 276 9.52 9.45 -9.41
C ARG A 276 10.80 8.64 -9.54
N SER A 277 10.86 7.51 -8.84
CA SER A 277 12.03 6.62 -8.91
C SER A 277 12.26 6.08 -10.32
N LEU A 278 11.18 5.73 -11.02
CA LEU A 278 11.23 5.26 -12.40
C LEU A 278 11.73 6.37 -13.35
N ALA A 279 11.22 7.60 -13.21
CA ALA A 279 11.67 8.74 -14.00
C ALA A 279 13.14 9.10 -13.73
N GLN A 280 13.60 9.02 -12.47
CA GLN A 280 15.00 9.29 -12.09
C GLN A 280 15.97 8.28 -12.67
N GLN A 281 15.57 7.02 -12.82
CA GLN A 281 16.40 6.00 -13.47
C GLN A 281 16.58 6.24 -14.98
N GLN A 282 15.77 7.09 -15.58
CA GLN A 282 15.91 7.58 -16.96
C GLN A 282 16.95 8.70 -17.12
N ALA A 283 17.58 9.14 -16.03
CA ALA A 283 18.57 10.22 -16.00
C ALA A 283 19.97 9.82 -16.55
N SER A 284 20.06 8.84 -17.44
CA SER A 284 21.13 8.73 -18.44
C SER A 284 21.10 9.99 -19.34
N PRO A 285 22.21 10.42 -19.98
CA PRO A 285 22.29 11.74 -20.60
C PRO A 285 21.17 12.07 -21.60
N THR A 286 20.40 11.09 -22.02
CA THR A 286 19.16 11.26 -22.80
C THR A 286 18.09 10.29 -22.31
N PRO A 287 17.01 10.74 -21.62
CA PRO A 287 15.86 9.90 -21.29
C PRO A 287 15.28 9.26 -22.56
N SER A 288 14.99 7.96 -22.50
CA SER A 288 14.47 7.17 -23.62
C SER A 288 13.07 6.65 -23.35
N VAL A 289 12.12 6.98 -24.21
CA VAL A 289 10.76 6.42 -24.18
C VAL A 289 10.78 4.90 -24.32
N ALA A 290 11.66 4.38 -25.19
CA ALA A 290 11.80 2.93 -25.39
C ALA A 290 12.25 2.21 -24.10
N ASP A 291 13.20 2.77 -23.37
CA ASP A 291 13.64 2.18 -22.10
C ASP A 291 12.54 2.17 -21.05
N LEU A 292 11.71 3.22 -21.01
CA LEU A 292 10.56 3.30 -20.11
C LEU A 292 9.54 2.20 -20.44
N PHE A 293 9.18 2.03 -21.71
CA PHE A 293 8.26 0.97 -22.16
C PHE A 293 8.80 -0.44 -21.88
N ARG A 294 10.10 -0.70 -22.15
CA ARG A 294 10.72 -2.00 -21.84
C ARG A 294 10.69 -2.32 -20.34
N ARG A 295 10.90 -1.32 -19.48
CA ARG A 295 10.85 -1.49 -18.03
C ARG A 295 9.45 -1.78 -17.49
N ILE A 296 8.45 -1.13 -18.06
CA ILE A 296 7.06 -1.23 -17.59
C ILE A 296 6.34 -2.40 -18.25
N TYR A 297 6.47 -2.55 -19.58
CA TYR A 297 5.70 -3.50 -20.38
C TYR A 297 6.51 -4.64 -20.97
N GLY A 298 7.84 -4.60 -20.89
CA GLY A 298 8.73 -5.61 -21.47
C GLY A 298 8.82 -5.56 -23.00
N ARG A 299 8.33 -4.48 -23.63
CA ARG A 299 8.33 -4.30 -25.10
C ARG A 299 8.73 -2.89 -25.50
N ASP A 300 9.06 -2.71 -26.76
CA ASP A 300 9.24 -1.39 -27.35
C ASP A 300 7.89 -0.68 -27.60
N PRO A 301 7.86 0.66 -27.59
CA PRO A 301 6.68 1.42 -27.99
C PRO A 301 6.41 1.28 -29.48
N THR A 302 5.15 1.27 -29.86
CA THR A 302 4.74 1.43 -31.27
C THR A 302 5.02 2.85 -31.77
N ALA A 303 5.00 3.05 -33.09
CA ALA A 303 5.18 4.39 -33.67
C ALA A 303 4.09 5.37 -33.20
N GLY A 304 2.84 4.89 -33.04
CA GLY A 304 1.74 5.70 -32.52
C GLY A 304 1.93 6.11 -31.05
N GLU A 305 2.39 5.18 -30.20
CA GLU A 305 2.70 5.47 -28.80
C GLU A 305 3.84 6.46 -28.67
N THR A 306 4.90 6.30 -29.47
CA THR A 306 6.01 7.25 -29.50
C THR A 306 5.52 8.66 -29.85
N GLN A 307 4.71 8.83 -30.89
CA GLN A 307 4.15 10.14 -31.27
C GLN A 307 3.27 10.75 -30.16
N LEU A 308 2.46 9.93 -29.46
CA LEU A 308 1.64 10.40 -28.36
C LEU A 308 2.49 10.88 -27.18
N VAL A 309 3.53 10.12 -26.84
CA VAL A 309 4.46 10.48 -25.76
C VAL A 309 5.25 11.74 -26.11
N ASP A 310 5.78 11.85 -27.33
CA ASP A 310 6.52 13.05 -27.78
C ASP A 310 5.65 14.30 -27.70
N ARG A 311 4.39 14.21 -28.14
CA ARG A 311 3.42 15.30 -28.01
C ARG A 311 3.16 15.66 -26.54
N PHE A 312 2.90 14.65 -25.70
CA PHE A 312 2.68 14.87 -24.27
C PHE A 312 3.87 15.56 -23.59
N LEU A 313 5.10 15.12 -23.90
CA LEU A 313 6.31 15.73 -23.33
C LEU A 313 6.54 17.16 -23.84
N ALA A 314 6.20 17.45 -25.11
CA ALA A 314 6.28 18.79 -25.67
C ALA A 314 5.24 19.73 -25.01
N ASP A 315 3.98 19.29 -24.89
CA ASP A 315 2.91 20.07 -24.26
C ASP A 315 3.19 20.30 -22.77
N ALA A 316 3.62 19.27 -22.04
CA ALA A 316 3.98 19.36 -20.63
C ALA A 316 5.22 20.24 -20.39
N SER A 317 6.15 20.33 -21.36
CA SER A 317 7.28 21.25 -21.29
C SER A 317 6.84 22.71 -21.47
N ALA A 318 5.81 22.93 -22.27
CA ALA A 318 5.19 24.28 -22.41
C ALA A 318 4.44 24.66 -21.12
N ASP A 319 3.74 23.71 -20.49
CA ASP A 319 3.03 23.91 -19.22
C ASP A 319 3.96 23.91 -17.98
N ALA A 320 5.16 23.33 -18.05
CA ALA A 320 6.13 23.33 -16.96
C ALA A 320 6.63 24.75 -16.61
N THR A 321 6.46 25.70 -17.52
CA THR A 321 6.60 27.14 -17.21
C THR A 321 5.46 27.65 -16.30
N ALA A 322 4.38 26.87 -16.11
CA ALA A 322 3.18 27.21 -15.32
C ALA A 322 3.01 26.39 -14.03
N ALA A 323 3.83 25.37 -13.78
CA ALA A 323 3.74 24.59 -12.54
C ALA A 323 4.21 25.43 -11.35
N THR A 324 3.26 25.93 -10.58
CA THR A 324 3.50 26.74 -9.38
C THR A 324 4.06 25.83 -8.27
N PRO A 325 5.30 26.02 -7.80
CA PRO A 325 5.80 25.38 -6.59
C PRO A 325 4.86 25.67 -5.42
N SER A 326 4.86 24.83 -4.36
CA SER A 326 4.16 25.21 -3.13
C SER A 326 4.59 26.62 -2.76
N LEU A 327 3.64 27.56 -2.73
CA LEU A 327 3.92 28.97 -2.50
C LEU A 327 4.54 29.22 -1.12
N TRP A 328 4.26 28.30 -0.17
CA TRP A 328 4.74 28.34 1.19
C TRP A 328 5.73 27.20 1.46
N GLN A 329 6.87 27.53 2.05
CA GLN A 329 7.91 26.60 2.49
C GLN A 329 8.24 26.85 3.95
N PHE A 330 8.33 25.78 4.73
CA PHE A 330 8.60 25.81 6.17
C PHE A 330 10.02 25.38 6.43
N GLY A 331 10.80 26.22 7.09
CA GLY A 331 12.21 25.99 7.26
C GLY A 331 12.79 26.65 8.51
N TYR A 332 14.10 26.64 8.54
CA TYR A 332 14.92 27.35 9.52
C TYR A 332 16.16 27.95 8.85
N GLY A 333 16.80 28.87 9.52
CA GLY A 333 18.04 29.46 9.00
C GLY A 333 18.68 30.44 9.97
N GLU A 334 19.91 30.86 9.64
CA GLU A 334 20.65 31.87 10.39
C GLU A 334 20.18 33.27 9.98
N TYR A 335 19.71 34.02 10.96
CA TYR A 335 19.34 35.43 10.78
C TYR A 335 20.37 36.35 11.39
N ASP A 336 20.97 37.24 10.59
CA ASP A 336 21.89 38.26 11.04
C ASP A 336 21.12 39.55 11.35
N GLU A 337 20.96 39.82 12.64
CA GLU A 337 20.24 40.99 13.11
C GLU A 337 20.96 42.33 12.77
N THR A 338 22.27 42.32 12.67
CA THR A 338 23.06 43.50 12.36
C THR A 338 23.00 43.85 10.87
N ALA A 339 23.22 42.86 10.05
CA ALA A 339 23.12 42.97 8.59
C ALA A 339 21.67 43.01 8.09
N LYS A 340 20.71 42.59 8.91
CA LYS A 340 19.25 42.48 8.60
C LYS A 340 18.95 41.58 7.41
N ILE A 341 19.65 40.46 7.33
CA ILE A 341 19.51 39.46 6.26
C ILE A 341 19.36 38.07 6.80
N LEU A 342 18.68 37.20 6.05
CA LEU A 342 18.69 35.78 6.25
C LEU A 342 19.86 35.16 5.48
N LYS A 343 20.86 34.60 6.22
CA LYS A 343 22.07 34.02 5.60
C LYS A 343 21.84 32.65 5.01
N SER A 344 20.92 31.88 5.55
CA SER A 344 20.63 30.51 5.11
C SER A 344 19.15 30.18 5.24
N PHE A 345 18.69 29.24 4.41
CA PHE A 345 17.35 28.66 4.52
C PHE A 345 17.42 27.15 4.26
N THR A 346 16.94 26.36 5.21
CA THR A 346 16.87 24.91 5.13
C THR A 346 15.47 24.45 5.48
N LEU A 347 14.89 23.55 4.67
CA LEU A 347 13.57 23.02 4.91
C LEU A 347 13.52 22.16 6.18
N LEU A 348 12.44 22.26 6.94
CA LEU A 348 12.11 21.35 8.04
C LEU A 348 11.72 19.99 7.46
N PRO A 349 12.44 18.91 7.83
CA PRO A 349 12.27 17.61 7.17
C PRO A 349 11.12 16.78 7.72
N HIS A 350 10.61 17.07 8.93
CA HIS A 350 9.67 16.19 9.62
C HIS A 350 8.29 16.83 9.82
N TRP A 351 7.28 16.13 9.33
CA TRP A 351 5.87 16.46 9.54
C TRP A 351 5.24 15.54 10.59
N THR A 352 4.49 16.12 11.53
CA THR A 352 3.87 15.37 12.64
C THR A 352 2.38 15.05 12.41
N GLY A 353 1.78 15.55 11.32
CA GLY A 353 0.33 15.55 11.10
C GLY A 353 -0.33 16.91 11.37
N SER A 354 0.38 17.84 12.03
CA SER A 354 -0.13 19.19 12.35
C SER A 354 0.93 20.28 12.32
N GLN A 355 2.22 19.93 12.28
CA GLN A 355 3.32 20.89 12.25
C GLN A 355 4.57 20.34 11.56
N TRP A 356 5.39 21.24 11.03
CA TRP A 356 6.73 20.97 10.52
C TRP A 356 7.77 21.19 11.62
N GLN A 357 8.76 20.27 11.76
CA GLN A 357 9.83 20.35 12.78
C GLN A 357 11.09 19.61 12.33
N GLY A 358 12.16 19.66 13.11
CA GLY A 358 13.47 19.09 12.77
C GLY A 358 13.48 17.56 12.72
N GLY A 359 12.81 16.89 13.64
CA GLY A 359 12.81 15.44 13.79
C GLY A 359 11.54 14.93 14.47
N PRO A 360 11.42 13.62 14.73
CA PRO A 360 10.21 13.03 15.31
C PRO A 360 9.95 13.46 16.76
N VAL A 361 10.95 14.02 17.45
CA VAL A 361 10.87 14.47 18.85
C VAL A 361 11.35 15.91 18.97
N LEU A 362 10.79 16.65 19.90
CA LEU A 362 11.26 17.99 20.29
C LEU A 362 11.77 17.95 21.76
N PRO A 363 12.88 18.65 22.07
CA PRO A 363 13.71 19.40 21.13
C PRO A 363 14.51 18.48 20.20
N ASP A 364 14.70 18.90 18.95
CA ASP A 364 15.57 18.21 18.00
C ASP A 364 17.04 18.41 18.40
N PRO A 365 17.90 17.35 18.30
CA PRO A 365 19.30 17.45 18.73
C PRO A 365 20.14 18.49 17.97
N LYS A 366 19.74 18.89 16.76
CA LYS A 366 20.49 19.81 15.89
C LYS A 366 19.94 21.23 15.90
N ILE A 367 18.61 21.36 15.83
CA ILE A 367 17.94 22.64 15.65
C ILE A 367 17.01 23.05 16.80
N GLY A 368 17.00 22.25 17.90
CA GLY A 368 16.26 22.56 19.10
C GLY A 368 14.73 22.53 18.93
N TRP A 369 14.06 23.60 19.30
CA TRP A 369 12.59 23.69 19.33
C TRP A 369 11.95 24.18 18.03
N VAL A 370 12.71 24.34 16.94
CA VAL A 370 12.18 24.93 15.70
C VAL A 370 11.00 24.15 15.16
N LEU A 371 9.89 24.83 15.00
CA LEU A 371 8.68 24.29 14.38
C LEU A 371 7.83 25.40 13.73
N TRP A 372 6.97 24.97 12.78
CA TRP A 372 5.90 25.77 12.19
C TRP A 372 4.59 24.97 12.15
N ASN A 373 3.49 25.62 12.49
CA ASN A 373 2.11 25.12 12.32
C ASN A 373 1.21 26.18 11.64
N ALA A 374 -0.07 25.88 11.45
CA ALA A 374 -1.01 26.80 10.77
C ALA A 374 -1.17 28.18 11.43
N GLN A 375 -0.85 28.32 12.70
CA GLN A 375 -1.05 29.54 13.49
C GLN A 375 0.26 30.26 13.82
N GLY A 376 1.41 29.60 13.72
CA GLY A 376 2.70 30.13 14.11
C GLY A 376 3.74 29.03 14.35
N GLY A 377 4.56 29.16 15.41
CA GLY A 377 5.63 28.22 15.63
C GLY A 377 6.43 28.43 16.91
N HIS A 378 7.66 27.94 16.87
CA HIS A 378 8.69 28.15 17.88
C HIS A 378 10.05 28.33 17.20
N PRO A 379 10.86 29.35 17.51
CA PRO A 379 12.22 29.49 17.00
C PRO A 379 13.18 28.55 17.73
N GLY A 380 14.34 28.31 17.13
CA GLY A 380 15.52 27.80 17.80
C GLY A 380 16.38 28.93 18.37
N ASP A 381 17.68 28.69 18.46
CA ASP A 381 18.67 29.72 18.76
C ASP A 381 18.89 30.68 17.56
N HIS A 382 19.82 31.64 17.68
CA HIS A 382 20.11 32.61 16.62
C HIS A 382 20.56 31.98 15.29
N ALA A 383 21.18 30.79 15.32
CA ALA A 383 21.58 30.06 14.12
C ALA A 383 20.41 29.30 13.48
N HIS A 384 19.32 29.12 14.22
CA HIS A 384 18.17 28.32 13.84
C HIS A 384 16.86 29.08 14.01
N ALA A 385 16.78 30.29 13.49
CA ALA A 385 15.52 31.05 13.43
C ALA A 385 14.45 30.25 12.68
N ALA A 386 13.20 30.31 13.12
CA ALA A 386 12.09 29.72 12.39
C ALA A 386 11.79 30.57 11.16
N VAL A 387 11.79 29.97 9.97
CA VAL A 387 11.63 30.68 8.70
C VAL A 387 10.46 30.11 7.92
N LEU A 388 9.53 30.98 7.53
CA LEU A 388 8.47 30.68 6.58
C LEU A 388 8.77 31.46 5.30
N ARG A 389 8.95 30.76 4.17
CA ARG A 389 9.20 31.36 2.87
C ARG A 389 7.96 31.29 2.01
N TRP A 390 7.59 32.43 1.42
CA TRP A 390 6.59 32.50 0.36
C TRP A 390 7.25 32.90 -0.96
N THR A 391 6.89 32.20 -2.07
CA THR A 391 7.44 32.46 -3.39
C THR A 391 6.36 33.01 -4.31
N ALA A 392 6.65 34.08 -5.02
CA ALA A 392 5.71 34.74 -5.92
C ALA A 392 5.38 33.83 -7.13
N PRO A 393 4.10 33.49 -7.36
CA PRO A 393 3.69 32.61 -8.47
C PRO A 393 3.79 33.26 -9.84
N ARG A 394 3.87 34.58 -9.85
CA ARG A 394 3.95 35.46 -11.06
C ARG A 394 4.48 36.82 -10.64
N ASP A 395 4.70 37.72 -11.62
CA ASP A 395 4.95 39.12 -11.32
C ASP A 395 3.76 39.68 -10.54
N VAL A 396 3.99 40.20 -9.34
CA VAL A 396 2.92 40.65 -8.44
C VAL A 396 3.43 41.71 -7.46
N THR A 397 2.55 42.63 -7.10
CA THR A 397 2.81 43.54 -5.98
C THR A 397 1.95 43.15 -4.80
N VAL A 398 2.58 42.79 -3.67
CA VAL A 398 1.87 42.28 -2.48
C VAL A 398 1.96 43.27 -1.31
N VAL A 399 0.85 43.38 -0.57
CA VAL A 399 0.80 43.98 0.77
C VAL A 399 0.75 42.87 1.77
N ILE A 400 1.52 42.96 2.85
CA ILE A 400 1.58 41.90 3.90
C ILE A 400 0.94 42.44 5.18
N THR A 401 0.04 41.63 5.75
CA THR A 401 -0.62 41.90 7.01
C THR A 401 -0.59 40.67 7.90
N GLY A 402 -0.69 40.87 9.21
CA GLY A 402 -0.78 39.79 10.18
C GLY A 402 -0.73 40.32 11.60
N THR A 403 -0.94 39.42 12.56
CA THR A 403 -0.80 39.71 14.00
C THR A 403 0.23 38.77 14.59
N LEU A 404 1.36 39.30 15.05
CA LEU A 404 2.36 38.56 15.81
C LEU A 404 1.96 38.55 17.29
N LYS A 405 1.81 37.35 17.89
CA LYS A 405 1.47 37.22 19.30
C LYS A 405 2.47 36.33 20.04
N HIS A 406 2.99 36.80 21.15
CA HIS A 406 3.66 36.02 22.17
C HIS A 406 2.82 36.08 23.46
N GLY A 407 2.37 34.93 23.95
CA GLY A 407 1.35 34.84 25.01
C GLY A 407 1.86 34.37 26.36
N ARG A 408 3.17 34.35 26.58
CA ARG A 408 3.78 33.95 27.86
C ARG A 408 4.34 35.18 28.59
N SER A 409 4.22 35.17 29.91
CA SER A 409 4.87 36.14 30.81
C SER A 409 6.30 35.78 31.15
N GLU A 410 6.66 34.51 30.92
CA GLU A 410 8.01 33.95 31.07
C GLU A 410 8.78 34.08 29.76
N GLY A 411 10.10 34.05 29.83
CA GLY A 411 11.00 34.26 28.68
C GLY A 411 11.27 35.72 28.41
N ASP A 412 11.76 36.04 27.24
CA ASP A 412 12.10 37.39 26.80
C ASP A 412 11.42 37.81 25.48
N GLY A 413 10.58 36.90 24.95
CA GLY A 413 9.77 37.13 23.76
C GLY A 413 10.51 36.89 22.45
N VAL A 414 9.82 37.14 21.36
CA VAL A 414 10.31 36.88 20.00
C VAL A 414 10.50 38.15 19.19
N LEU A 415 11.47 38.10 18.29
CA LEU A 415 11.67 39.08 17.23
C LEU A 415 11.23 38.45 15.91
N ALA A 416 10.33 39.12 15.21
CA ALA A 416 9.91 38.74 13.85
C ALA A 416 10.34 39.77 12.82
N ALA A 417 10.76 39.31 11.66
CA ALA A 417 11.14 40.16 10.53
C ALA A 417 10.56 39.62 9.22
N VAL A 418 10.24 40.53 8.31
CA VAL A 418 9.94 40.21 6.90
C VAL A 418 11.15 40.65 6.04
N ILE A 419 11.71 39.71 5.30
CA ILE A 419 12.93 39.88 4.52
C ILE A 419 12.67 39.57 3.06
N SER A 420 13.06 40.48 2.20
CA SER A 420 13.23 40.22 0.76
C SER A 420 14.70 39.85 0.53
N PRO A 421 15.03 38.68 -0.02
CA PRO A 421 16.40 38.32 -0.35
C PRO A 421 17.09 39.34 -1.27
N ARG A 422 16.34 40.04 -2.12
CA ARG A 422 16.83 41.09 -3.02
C ARG A 422 17.06 42.41 -2.30
N ASP A 423 16.11 42.85 -1.48
CA ASP A 423 16.03 44.21 -0.99
C ASP A 423 16.22 44.33 0.54
N GLY A 424 16.52 43.23 1.26
CA GLY A 424 16.73 43.22 2.69
C GLY A 424 15.43 43.28 3.52
N GLU A 425 15.55 43.72 4.78
CA GLU A 425 14.45 43.80 5.74
C GLU A 425 13.38 44.79 5.34
N LYS A 426 12.12 44.35 5.33
CA LYS A 426 10.94 45.15 4.96
C LYS A 426 10.06 45.52 6.17
N GLY A 427 10.24 44.83 7.27
CA GLY A 427 9.56 45.11 8.54
C GLY A 427 10.13 44.30 9.69
N ARG A 428 10.03 44.82 10.92
CA ARG A 428 10.55 44.21 12.13
C ARG A 428 9.63 44.51 13.31
N TRP A 429 9.34 43.50 14.11
CA TRP A 429 8.46 43.60 15.29
C TRP A 429 9.01 42.75 16.44
N ILE A 430 8.73 43.20 17.66
CA ILE A 430 9.03 42.46 18.89
C ILE A 430 7.73 42.23 19.62
N ALA A 431 7.48 40.99 20.04
CA ALA A 431 6.36 40.63 20.88
C ALA A 431 6.84 39.94 22.15
N PHE A 432 6.43 40.44 23.32
CA PHE A 432 6.61 39.84 24.62
C PHE A 432 5.32 40.03 25.41
N ASN A 433 4.65 38.93 25.74
CA ASN A 433 3.37 38.90 26.44
C ASN A 433 2.33 39.88 25.85
N GLN A 434 2.31 40.03 24.56
CA GLN A 434 1.41 40.92 23.82
C GLN A 434 1.18 40.45 22.37
N SER A 435 0.19 41.12 21.76
CA SER A 435 -0.05 41.04 20.31
C SER A 435 0.40 42.32 19.62
N VAL A 436 1.05 42.20 18.47
CA VAL A 436 1.56 43.31 17.65
C VAL A 436 1.07 43.15 16.24
N GLU A 437 0.39 44.17 15.71
CA GLU A 437 -0.02 44.19 14.31
C GLU A 437 1.21 44.37 13.41
N THR A 438 1.31 43.49 12.42
CA THR A 438 2.40 43.48 11.44
C THR A 438 1.89 43.93 10.09
N PHE A 439 2.53 44.95 9.54
CA PHE A 439 2.18 45.53 8.25
C PHE A 439 3.42 45.85 7.45
N VAL A 440 3.45 45.37 6.19
CA VAL A 440 4.46 45.75 5.20
C VAL A 440 3.75 46.31 3.99
N PRO A 441 4.11 47.53 3.58
CA PRO A 441 3.52 48.18 2.39
C PRO A 441 3.88 47.40 1.12
N ALA A 442 3.31 47.83 0.01
CA ALA A 442 3.43 47.18 -1.29
C ALA A 442 4.87 46.84 -1.69
N ILE A 443 5.15 45.58 -1.91
CA ILE A 443 6.43 45.04 -2.40
C ILE A 443 6.20 44.48 -3.80
N PRO A 444 6.87 45.05 -4.84
CA PRO A 444 6.86 44.46 -6.18
C PRO A 444 7.82 43.26 -6.25
N LEU A 445 7.31 42.13 -6.73
CA LEU A 445 8.04 40.85 -6.85
C LEU A 445 7.91 40.32 -8.28
N LYS A 446 9.00 39.79 -8.81
CA LYS A 446 9.00 39.00 -10.03
C LYS A 446 8.61 37.54 -9.72
N GLN A 447 8.12 36.83 -10.74
CA GLN A 447 7.87 35.39 -10.64
C GLN A 447 9.12 34.67 -10.13
N GLY A 448 8.94 33.82 -9.10
CA GLY A 448 10.00 33.05 -8.46
C GLY A 448 10.78 33.79 -7.37
N GLU A 449 10.61 35.12 -7.23
CA GLU A 449 11.19 35.83 -6.07
C GLU A 449 10.45 35.48 -4.78
N SER A 450 11.18 35.45 -3.66
CA SER A 450 10.62 35.04 -2.35
C SER A 450 10.58 36.18 -1.34
N ILE A 451 9.70 36.00 -0.36
CA ILE A 451 9.66 36.75 0.89
C ILE A 451 9.81 35.77 2.04
N ASP A 452 10.70 36.07 2.97
CA ASP A 452 10.98 35.29 4.16
C ASP A 452 10.37 35.96 5.39
N PHE A 453 9.58 35.20 6.13
CA PHE A 453 9.03 35.55 7.45
C PHE A 453 9.91 34.85 8.49
N VAL A 454 10.74 35.59 9.16
CA VAL A 454 11.76 35.09 10.10
C VAL A 454 11.33 35.38 11.52
N VAL A 455 11.38 34.37 12.40
CA VAL A 455 11.15 34.56 13.83
C VAL A 455 12.34 33.99 14.59
N THR A 456 12.95 34.78 15.46
CA THR A 456 14.09 34.38 16.29
C THR A 456 13.82 34.65 17.76
N SER A 457 14.45 33.89 18.65
CA SER A 457 14.55 34.20 20.08
C SER A 457 15.32 35.50 20.27
N ARG A 458 15.13 36.19 21.40
CA ARG A 458 15.88 37.41 21.71
C ARG A 458 17.12 37.15 22.53
N GLY A 459 17.07 36.28 23.49
CA GLY A 459 18.23 35.90 24.34
C GLY A 459 18.12 34.46 24.81
N SER A 460 16.90 34.02 25.18
CA SER A 460 16.62 32.64 25.58
C SER A 460 15.63 32.01 24.61
N VAL A 461 15.80 30.74 24.30
CA VAL A 461 14.83 29.95 23.50
C VAL A 461 13.66 29.42 24.33
N THR A 462 13.62 29.72 25.62
CA THR A 462 12.65 29.15 26.55
C THR A 462 11.39 29.99 26.55
N HIS A 463 10.21 29.36 26.35
CA HIS A 463 8.89 29.99 26.31
C HIS A 463 8.61 30.88 25.09
N ASP A 464 9.34 30.73 23.99
CA ASP A 464 9.26 31.56 22.78
C ASP A 464 8.26 31.06 21.72
N SER A 465 7.26 30.29 22.14
CA SER A 465 6.16 29.93 21.22
C SER A 465 5.42 31.20 20.78
N PHE A 466 5.22 31.33 19.47
CA PHE A 466 4.55 32.48 18.88
C PHE A 466 3.36 32.07 18.00
N GLN A 467 2.43 32.99 17.82
CA GLN A 467 1.40 32.91 16.78
C GLN A 467 1.68 34.02 15.77
N TRP A 468 1.80 33.64 14.50
CA TRP A 468 1.95 34.56 13.38
C TRP A 468 1.56 33.85 12.10
N ALA A 469 0.39 34.17 11.57
CA ALA A 469 -0.11 33.68 10.30
C ALA A 469 -0.19 34.84 9.30
N PRO A 470 0.90 35.13 8.53
CA PRO A 470 0.90 36.23 7.61
C PRO A 470 -0.06 36.01 6.45
N LYS A 471 -0.62 37.13 5.97
CA LYS A 471 -1.51 37.21 4.83
C LYS A 471 -0.93 38.19 3.80
N LEU A 472 -0.78 37.72 2.57
CA LEU A 472 -0.36 38.56 1.43
C LEU A 472 -1.59 38.85 0.58
N THR A 473 -1.72 40.10 0.15
CA THR A 473 -2.84 40.56 -0.67
C THR A 473 -2.31 41.36 -1.86
N ALA A 474 -2.82 41.04 -3.04
CA ALA A 474 -2.55 41.83 -4.26
C ALA A 474 -3.86 42.21 -4.93
N VAL A 475 -3.91 43.37 -5.53
CA VAL A 475 -5.05 43.83 -6.32
C VAL A 475 -4.57 44.07 -7.77
N GLU A 476 -5.11 43.32 -8.70
CA GLU A 476 -4.80 43.40 -10.12
C GLU A 476 -6.09 43.56 -10.93
N ARG A 477 -6.18 44.62 -11.72
CA ARG A 477 -7.36 44.89 -12.58
C ARG A 477 -8.71 44.76 -11.84
N GLY A 478 -8.75 45.18 -10.58
CA GLY A 478 -9.95 45.14 -9.76
C GLY A 478 -10.23 43.77 -9.10
N THR A 479 -9.38 42.75 -9.32
CA THR A 479 -9.49 41.44 -8.66
C THR A 479 -8.51 41.37 -7.49
N THR A 480 -8.99 40.95 -6.33
CA THR A 480 -8.16 40.76 -5.14
C THR A 480 -7.71 39.28 -5.04
N PHE A 481 -6.41 39.09 -5.01
CA PHE A 481 -5.76 37.81 -4.76
C PHE A 481 -5.24 37.80 -3.34
N THR A 482 -5.40 36.67 -2.66
CA THR A 482 -4.99 36.52 -1.26
C THR A 482 -4.31 35.17 -1.04
N TRP A 483 -3.13 35.20 -0.46
CA TRP A 483 -2.40 34.04 0.07
C TRP A 483 -2.37 34.18 1.60
N ASP A 484 -2.92 33.18 2.29
CA ASP A 484 -3.18 33.22 3.73
C ASP A 484 -2.63 31.93 4.34
N LEU A 485 -1.59 32.05 5.19
CA LEU A 485 -0.95 30.89 5.79
C LEU A 485 -1.94 29.97 6.52
N ALA A 486 -2.84 30.53 7.30
CA ALA A 486 -3.78 29.72 8.09
C ALA A 486 -4.74 28.88 7.22
N ARG A 487 -5.14 29.45 6.05
CA ARG A 487 -5.96 28.76 5.06
C ARG A 487 -5.16 27.75 4.25
N ASP A 488 -3.97 28.17 3.81
CA ASP A 488 -3.15 27.46 2.83
C ASP A 488 -2.20 26.43 3.48
N PHE A 489 -2.14 26.39 4.81
CA PHE A 489 -1.35 25.43 5.57
C PHE A 489 -1.80 23.98 5.31
N PRO A 490 -0.90 23.01 5.14
CA PRO A 490 -1.25 21.61 4.90
C PRO A 490 -2.21 21.08 5.96
N LYS A 491 -3.34 20.50 5.52
CA LYS A 491 -4.36 19.90 6.41
C LYS A 491 -4.41 18.37 6.30
N SER A 492 -3.54 17.78 5.46
CA SER A 492 -3.50 16.34 5.25
C SER A 492 -2.78 15.63 6.41
N SER A 493 -3.30 14.47 6.80
CA SER A 493 -2.74 13.64 7.87
C SER A 493 -1.32 13.12 7.57
N ASP A 494 -0.85 13.21 6.34
CA ASP A 494 0.45 12.76 5.86
C ASP A 494 1.48 13.90 5.68
N GLY A 495 1.13 15.13 6.08
CA GLY A 495 2.03 16.29 6.12
C GLY A 495 2.68 16.68 4.82
N ARG A 496 2.16 16.15 3.74
CA ARG A 496 2.67 16.55 2.45
C ARG A 496 2.22 17.97 2.16
N MET A 497 3.15 18.90 2.24
CA MET A 497 3.14 19.96 1.25
C MET A 497 2.87 19.25 -0.08
N ALA A 498 1.91 19.72 -0.87
CA ALA A 498 1.71 19.18 -2.21
C ALA A 498 3.11 18.94 -2.78
N THR A 499 3.52 17.67 -2.81
CA THR A 499 4.87 17.29 -3.27
C THR A 499 5.02 18.02 -4.58
N ALA A 500 6.16 18.62 -4.84
CA ALA A 500 6.39 19.36 -6.07
C ALA A 500 5.67 18.65 -7.22
N PRO A 501 4.87 19.35 -8.04
CA PRO A 501 4.10 18.71 -9.09
C PRO A 501 4.98 17.73 -9.83
N LEU A 502 4.43 16.60 -10.22
CA LEU A 502 5.20 15.63 -10.98
C LEU A 502 5.74 16.31 -12.24
N THR A 503 7.03 16.13 -12.52
CA THR A 503 7.61 16.52 -13.81
C THR A 503 6.93 15.77 -14.95
N ALA A 504 7.09 16.22 -16.19
CA ALA A 504 6.52 15.56 -17.36
C ALA A 504 6.89 14.07 -17.43
N TRP A 505 8.14 13.72 -17.16
CA TRP A 505 8.60 12.33 -17.11
C TRP A 505 8.02 11.52 -15.94
N GLU A 506 7.82 12.13 -14.79
CA GLU A 506 7.17 11.50 -13.65
C GLU A 506 5.68 11.27 -13.90
N GLN A 507 5.00 12.24 -14.56
CA GLN A 507 3.59 12.11 -14.98
C GLN A 507 3.44 11.03 -16.06
N LEU A 508 4.34 10.98 -17.04
CA LEU A 508 4.38 9.91 -18.04
C LEU A 508 4.56 8.56 -17.35
N SER A 509 5.55 8.42 -16.47
CA SER A 509 5.80 7.21 -15.70
C SER A 509 4.57 6.76 -14.92
N GLN A 510 3.90 7.69 -14.23
CA GLN A 510 2.66 7.39 -13.51
C GLN A 510 1.55 6.94 -14.47
N THR A 511 1.37 7.62 -15.59
CA THR A 511 0.33 7.30 -16.57
C THR A 511 0.50 5.87 -17.12
N LEU A 512 1.73 5.49 -17.45
CA LEU A 512 2.02 4.14 -17.94
C LEU A 512 1.81 3.07 -16.85
N LEU A 513 2.18 3.33 -15.59
CA LEU A 513 1.91 2.44 -14.47
C LEU A 513 0.41 2.31 -14.13
N LEU A 514 -0.42 3.29 -14.54
CA LEU A 514 -1.88 3.25 -14.38
C LEU A 514 -2.59 2.56 -15.53
N SER A 515 -1.91 2.24 -16.61
CA SER A 515 -2.52 1.64 -17.80
C SER A 515 -3.07 0.24 -17.53
N ASN A 516 -4.02 -0.18 -18.36
CA ASN A 516 -4.54 -1.55 -18.30
C ASN A 516 -3.44 -2.56 -18.67
N GLU A 517 -2.55 -2.22 -19.61
CA GLU A 517 -1.43 -3.09 -20.00
C GLU A 517 -0.50 -3.44 -18.83
N PHE A 518 -0.32 -2.51 -17.88
CA PHE A 518 0.47 -2.79 -16.67
C PHE A 518 -0.30 -3.58 -15.61
N GLN A 519 -1.62 -3.38 -15.53
CA GLN A 519 -2.45 -3.97 -14.48
C GLN A 519 -3.00 -5.36 -14.82
N PHE A 520 -2.96 -5.74 -16.09
CA PHE A 520 -3.50 -7.01 -16.58
C PHE A 520 -2.40 -7.84 -17.25
N VAL A 521 -2.57 -9.15 -17.16
CA VAL A 521 -1.77 -10.14 -17.90
C VAL A 521 -2.64 -10.66 -19.03
N ASP A 522 -2.10 -10.60 -20.25
CA ASP A 522 -2.74 -11.13 -21.45
C ASP A 522 -2.26 -12.54 -21.76
#